data_64615e7777c03d4dc10c3a882e70555b
#
_entry.id   64615e7777c03d4dc10c3a882e70555b
#
_cell.length_a   1.000
_cell.length_b   1.000
_cell.length_c   1.000
_cell.angle_alpha   90.00
_cell.angle_beta   90.00
_cell.angle_gamma   90.00
#
_symmetry.space_group_name_H-M   'P 1'
#
loop_
_entity.id
_entity.type
_entity.pdbx_description
1 polymer ?
#
loop_
_entity_poly.entity_id
_entity_poly.type
_entity_poly.pdbx_seq_one_letter_code
_entity_poly.pdbx_strand_id
1 'polypeptide(L)'
;TAKQRQANSIHEISYRACYKPQLPRFFIDIFTKSGDVVYDPFAGRGTTLIEAALMGRNIVSNDVNPLSQLLTEPRLNVPTLDQIEERLDEIQIVESRADIDLSMFYHKDTESEIVSLRDQLDNSNHVDNWIRMVATNRLTGHSAGFFSGYTLPPNQAASQKSQITINERLGITPAYKNTKEIILKKSKSLQRNLNPEMIKQLREIGSSAIFSSRDARTTSHIPNESVDLTVTSPPFLNIVRYADDNWLRCWFNSIDVSEIEKKIALCRTVESWSDMMGNVFDELYRITVPGGWVAFEVGEVNNGKIKLDEYVVPLGLESGFGCAGIMVNSQDFTKTSNIWGVDNMKTGTNTNRIVLLNKPK
;
A
#
# COMPACT_ATOMS: atom_id res chain seq x y z
N THR A 1 -9.98 -12.12 -7.96
CA THR A 1 -10.42 -13.53 -7.83
C THR A 1 -11.50 -13.65 -6.77
N ALA A 2 -12.31 -14.77 -6.78
CA ALA A 2 -13.34 -15.02 -5.78
C ALA A 2 -12.79 -14.99 -4.33
N LYS A 3 -11.55 -15.45 -4.13
CA LYS A 3 -10.85 -15.40 -2.82
C LYS A 3 -10.45 -13.98 -2.37
N GLN A 4 -10.25 -13.04 -3.29
CA GLN A 4 -10.02 -11.62 -2.93
C GLN A 4 -11.29 -10.93 -2.46
N ARG A 5 -12.46 -11.41 -2.88
CA ARG A 5 -13.77 -10.88 -2.47
C ARG A 5 -14.20 -11.33 -1.07
N GLN A 6 -13.42 -12.17 -0.39
CA GLN A 6 -13.67 -12.57 1.01
C GLN A 6 -13.13 -11.55 2.03
N ALA A 7 -12.28 -10.61 1.61
CA ALA A 7 -11.84 -9.51 2.45
C ALA A 7 -12.85 -8.35 2.40
N ASN A 8 -12.83 -7.49 3.43
CA ASN A 8 -13.65 -6.29 3.45
C ASN A 8 -13.32 -5.40 2.23
N SER A 9 -14.35 -4.80 1.64
CA SER A 9 -14.21 -3.96 0.43
C SER A 9 -13.30 -2.75 0.61
N ILE A 10 -13.10 -2.29 1.83
CA ILE A 10 -12.18 -1.18 2.18
C ILE A 10 -10.73 -1.46 1.77
N HIS A 11 -10.35 -2.73 1.57
CA HIS A 11 -9.03 -3.12 1.07
C HIS A 11 -8.87 -2.99 -0.45
N GLU A 12 -9.92 -2.64 -1.21
CA GLU A 12 -9.87 -2.61 -2.69
C GLU A 12 -9.15 -1.37 -3.24
N ILE A 13 -7.99 -1.06 -2.68
CA ILE A 13 -7.03 -0.07 -3.14
C ILE A 13 -5.90 -0.79 -3.87
N SER A 14 -5.58 -0.34 -5.09
CA SER A 14 -4.52 -0.94 -5.90
C SER A 14 -3.16 -0.39 -5.48
N TYR A 15 -2.22 -1.28 -5.21
CA TYR A 15 -0.80 -0.98 -4.95
C TYR A 15 0.05 -2.18 -5.34
N ARG A 16 1.32 -1.95 -5.73
CA ARG A 16 2.21 -3.03 -6.15
C ARG A 16 2.79 -3.76 -4.94
N ALA A 17 3.05 -5.07 -5.09
CA ALA A 17 3.71 -5.90 -4.08
C ALA A 17 3.01 -5.88 -2.71
N CYS A 18 1.70 -6.17 -2.69
CA CYS A 18 0.93 -6.27 -1.44
C CYS A 18 0.41 -7.69 -1.25
N TYR A 19 0.53 -8.20 -0.05
CA TYR A 19 -0.14 -9.44 0.34
C TYR A 19 -1.66 -9.24 0.52
N LYS A 20 -2.37 -10.37 0.58
CA LYS A 20 -3.82 -10.39 0.79
C LYS A 20 -4.15 -10.16 2.26
N PRO A 21 -5.30 -9.51 2.58
CA PRO A 21 -5.70 -9.23 3.97
C PRO A 21 -5.83 -10.46 4.87
N GLN A 22 -6.08 -11.64 4.28
CA GLN A 22 -6.15 -12.91 5.02
C GLN A 22 -4.84 -13.27 5.72
N LEU A 23 -3.69 -12.85 5.18
CA LEU A 23 -2.39 -13.14 5.78
C LEU A 23 -2.22 -12.39 7.11
N PRO A 24 -2.28 -11.05 7.17
CA PRO A 24 -2.17 -10.36 8.46
C PRO A 24 -3.33 -10.71 9.40
N ARG A 25 -4.56 -10.90 8.90
CA ARG A 25 -5.70 -11.33 9.71
C ARG A 25 -5.39 -12.59 10.52
N PHE A 26 -4.79 -13.60 9.89
CA PHE A 26 -4.42 -14.86 10.54
C PHE A 26 -3.48 -14.62 11.72
N PHE A 27 -2.43 -13.83 11.57
CA PHE A 27 -1.47 -13.57 12.64
C PHE A 27 -2.03 -12.66 13.73
N ILE A 28 -2.83 -11.63 13.36
CA ILE A 28 -3.50 -10.76 14.29
C ILE A 28 -4.46 -11.55 15.20
N ASP A 29 -5.20 -12.50 14.62
CA ASP A 29 -6.15 -13.34 15.36
C ASP A 29 -5.46 -14.25 16.39
N ILE A 30 -4.31 -14.83 16.03
CA ILE A 30 -3.59 -15.80 16.86
C ILE A 30 -2.75 -15.12 17.94
N PHE A 31 -2.07 -14.01 17.61
CA PHE A 31 -1.03 -13.43 18.47
C PHE A 31 -1.47 -12.19 19.23
N THR A 32 -2.68 -11.69 19.00
CA THR A 32 -3.15 -10.48 19.67
C THR A 32 -4.60 -10.58 20.14
N LYS A 33 -4.98 -9.70 21.05
CA LYS A 33 -6.36 -9.44 21.50
C LYS A 33 -6.76 -7.98 21.20
N SER A 34 -8.02 -7.64 21.40
CA SER A 34 -8.51 -6.27 21.25
C SER A 34 -7.72 -5.32 22.16
N GLY A 35 -7.32 -4.17 21.64
CA GLY A 35 -6.52 -3.17 22.32
C GLY A 35 -5.00 -3.32 22.21
N ASP A 36 -4.51 -4.49 21.79
CA ASP A 36 -3.07 -4.69 21.52
C ASP A 36 -2.61 -3.84 20.32
N VAL A 37 -1.32 -3.57 20.23
CA VAL A 37 -0.71 -2.72 19.21
C VAL A 37 -0.11 -3.57 18.08
N VAL A 38 -0.57 -3.31 16.85
CA VAL A 38 -0.05 -3.93 15.63
C VAL A 38 0.74 -2.92 14.81
N TYR A 39 1.93 -3.29 14.38
CA TYR A 39 2.86 -2.45 13.64
C TYR A 39 3.16 -3.01 12.25
N ASP A 40 3.35 -2.11 11.28
CA ASP A 40 3.88 -2.41 9.95
C ASP A 40 4.92 -1.36 9.56
N PRO A 41 6.24 -1.70 9.57
CA PRO A 41 7.34 -0.80 9.20
C PRO A 41 7.43 -0.50 7.70
N PHE A 42 6.74 -1.27 6.83
CA PHE A 42 6.72 -1.16 5.38
C PHE A 42 5.28 -1.21 4.88
N ALA A 43 4.45 -0.31 5.42
CA ALA A 43 3.00 -0.41 5.40
C ALA A 43 2.38 -0.38 3.98
N GLY A 44 3.05 0.22 2.98
CA GLY A 44 2.57 0.28 1.61
C GLY A 44 1.15 0.84 1.52
N ARG A 45 0.17 0.03 1.14
CA ARG A 45 -1.24 0.44 1.13
C ARG A 45 -1.96 0.19 2.47
N GLY A 46 -1.25 -0.16 3.53
CA GLY A 46 -1.83 -0.36 4.86
C GLY A 46 -2.69 -1.62 5.02
N THR A 47 -2.33 -2.72 4.38
CA THR A 47 -3.13 -3.96 4.46
C THR A 47 -3.20 -4.51 5.89
N THR A 48 -2.06 -4.62 6.57
CA THR A 48 -1.97 -5.02 7.98
C THR A 48 -2.77 -4.10 8.90
N LEU A 49 -2.58 -2.80 8.72
CA LEU A 49 -3.12 -1.77 9.60
C LEU A 49 -4.66 -1.70 9.54
N ILE A 50 -5.21 -1.74 8.32
CA ILE A 50 -6.67 -1.74 8.14
C ILE A 50 -7.28 -3.04 8.69
N GLU A 51 -6.62 -4.19 8.50
CA GLU A 51 -7.11 -5.44 9.06
C GLU A 51 -7.05 -5.44 10.60
N ALA A 52 -5.95 -4.92 11.18
CA ALA A 52 -5.82 -4.75 12.63
C ALA A 52 -6.92 -3.82 13.21
N ALA A 53 -7.16 -2.69 12.56
CA ALA A 53 -8.20 -1.76 12.98
C ALA A 53 -9.61 -2.37 12.88
N LEU A 54 -9.92 -3.12 11.81
CA LEU A 54 -11.18 -3.88 11.67
C LEU A 54 -11.35 -4.96 12.74
N MET A 55 -10.27 -5.40 13.37
CA MET A 55 -10.27 -6.38 14.46
C MET A 55 -10.13 -5.73 15.85
N GLY A 56 -10.18 -4.40 15.97
CA GLY A 56 -10.12 -3.66 17.24
C GLY A 56 -8.73 -3.60 17.88
N ARG A 57 -7.66 -3.66 17.09
CA ARG A 57 -6.28 -3.46 17.53
C ARG A 57 -5.84 -2.03 17.26
N ASN A 58 -5.03 -1.48 18.16
CA ASN A 58 -4.34 -0.22 17.92
C ASN A 58 -3.29 -0.40 16.84
N ILE A 59 -2.97 0.65 16.11
CA ILE A 59 -2.08 0.56 14.96
C ILE A 59 -0.95 1.58 15.00
N VAL A 60 0.22 1.13 14.58
CA VAL A 60 1.37 1.97 14.29
C VAL A 60 1.81 1.70 12.86
N SER A 61 1.96 2.75 12.08
CA SER A 61 2.31 2.71 10.66
C SER A 61 3.62 3.42 10.40
N ASN A 62 4.48 2.78 9.63
CA ASN A 62 5.63 3.47 9.05
C ASN A 62 5.80 3.04 7.60
N ASP A 63 6.19 3.99 6.75
CA ASP A 63 6.66 3.72 5.40
C ASP A 63 7.46 4.94 4.93
N VAL A 64 8.61 4.73 4.34
CA VAL A 64 9.43 5.83 3.82
C VAL A 64 8.72 6.65 2.74
N ASN A 65 7.72 6.06 2.07
CA ASN A 65 6.91 6.72 1.07
C ASN A 65 5.63 7.32 1.71
N PRO A 66 5.47 8.65 1.71
CA PRO A 66 4.28 9.32 2.27
C PRO A 66 2.95 8.89 1.65
N LEU A 67 2.95 8.33 0.43
CA LEU A 67 1.76 7.73 -0.18
C LEU A 67 1.11 6.67 0.70
N SER A 68 1.88 5.97 1.52
CA SER A 68 1.35 4.96 2.44
C SER A 68 0.33 5.55 3.40
N GLN A 69 0.66 6.67 4.05
CA GLN A 69 -0.27 7.38 4.94
C GLN A 69 -1.50 7.88 4.17
N LEU A 70 -1.31 8.54 3.02
CA LEU A 70 -2.40 9.03 2.17
C LEU A 70 -3.36 7.93 1.70
N LEU A 71 -2.87 6.72 1.54
CA LEU A 71 -3.70 5.57 1.17
C LEU A 71 -4.36 4.92 2.38
N THR A 72 -3.76 4.99 3.59
CA THR A 72 -4.20 4.23 4.76
C THR A 72 -5.10 5.04 5.68
N GLU A 73 -4.68 6.21 6.10
CA GLU A 73 -5.35 7.03 7.10
C GLU A 73 -6.81 7.38 6.76
N PRO A 74 -7.17 7.77 5.52
CA PRO A 74 -8.56 8.10 5.19
C PRO A 74 -9.53 6.92 5.39
N ARG A 75 -9.04 5.67 5.32
CA ARG A 75 -9.86 4.48 5.53
C ARG A 75 -10.18 4.21 7.00
N LEU A 76 -9.54 4.93 7.91
CA LEU A 76 -9.85 4.92 9.35
C LEU A 76 -10.89 5.97 9.73
N ASN A 77 -11.06 7.02 8.92
CA ASN A 77 -12.06 8.05 9.14
C ASN A 77 -12.98 8.18 7.93
N VAL A 78 -13.80 7.16 7.71
CA VAL A 78 -14.64 7.00 6.52
C VAL A 78 -15.78 8.02 6.54
N PRO A 79 -15.88 8.93 5.55
CA PRO A 79 -17.02 9.86 5.42
C PRO A 79 -18.25 9.14 4.90
N THR A 80 -19.45 9.77 5.05
CA THR A 80 -20.66 9.30 4.41
C THR A 80 -20.63 9.57 2.90
N LEU A 81 -21.46 8.84 2.14
CA LEU A 81 -21.54 9.08 0.70
C LEU A 81 -22.10 10.47 0.39
N ASP A 82 -23.03 10.96 1.20
CA ASP A 82 -23.63 12.30 1.05
C ASP A 82 -22.54 13.38 1.26
N GLN A 83 -21.70 13.26 2.29
CA GLN A 83 -20.57 14.18 2.50
C GLN A 83 -19.61 14.20 1.31
N ILE A 84 -19.35 13.03 0.71
CA ILE A 84 -18.46 12.94 -0.46
C ILE A 84 -19.12 13.62 -1.66
N GLU A 85 -20.42 13.39 -1.91
CA GLU A 85 -21.16 13.98 -3.02
C GLU A 85 -21.26 15.49 -2.90
N GLU A 86 -21.69 16.01 -1.74
CA GLU A 86 -21.75 17.44 -1.42
C GLU A 86 -20.39 18.11 -1.67
N ARG A 87 -19.32 17.53 -1.15
CA ARG A 87 -17.98 18.09 -1.31
C ARG A 87 -17.50 18.07 -2.78
N LEU A 88 -17.81 17.02 -3.52
CA LEU A 88 -17.49 16.94 -4.95
C LEU A 88 -18.27 17.99 -5.76
N ASP A 89 -19.49 18.37 -5.36
CA ASP A 89 -20.28 19.42 -6.01
C ASP A 89 -19.76 20.82 -5.71
N GLU A 90 -19.13 21.04 -4.55
CA GLU A 90 -18.49 22.32 -4.21
C GLU A 90 -17.22 22.59 -5.00
N ILE A 91 -16.51 21.54 -5.48
CA ILE A 91 -15.26 21.68 -6.23
C ILE A 91 -15.56 22.33 -7.59
N GLN A 92 -15.00 23.52 -7.79
CA GLN A 92 -15.14 24.29 -9.03
C GLN A 92 -14.16 23.75 -10.10
N ILE A 93 -14.68 23.30 -11.22
CA ILE A 93 -13.84 22.88 -12.34
C ILE A 93 -13.36 24.10 -13.10
N VAL A 94 -12.05 24.31 -13.09
CA VAL A 94 -11.38 25.39 -13.82
C VAL A 94 -10.66 24.77 -15.02
N GLU A 95 -10.84 25.37 -16.21
CA GLU A 95 -10.08 24.93 -17.38
C GLU A 95 -8.59 25.20 -17.15
N SER A 96 -7.84 24.13 -16.95
CA SER A 96 -6.42 24.17 -16.59
C SER A 96 -5.68 22.95 -17.14
N ARG A 97 -4.36 23.04 -17.14
CA ARG A 97 -3.48 21.94 -17.52
C ARG A 97 -2.50 21.65 -16.40
N ALA A 98 -2.05 20.41 -16.35
CA ALA A 98 -0.95 20.02 -15.50
C ALA A 98 0.34 20.76 -15.91
N ASP A 99 1.25 20.92 -14.94
CA ASP A 99 2.61 21.43 -15.13
C ASP A 99 3.52 20.46 -15.93
N ILE A 100 3.01 19.27 -16.21
CA ILE A 100 3.65 18.21 -17.02
C ILE A 100 2.67 17.77 -18.12
N ASP A 101 3.18 17.24 -19.23
CA ASP A 101 2.32 16.72 -20.30
C ASP A 101 1.64 15.41 -19.88
N LEU A 102 0.33 15.44 -19.75
CA LEU A 102 -0.53 14.29 -19.43
C LEU A 102 -1.52 13.94 -20.56
N SER A 103 -1.39 14.56 -21.74
CA SER A 103 -2.29 14.40 -22.88
C SER A 103 -2.42 12.95 -23.39
N MET A 104 -1.38 12.13 -23.17
CA MET A 104 -1.41 10.71 -23.53
C MET A 104 -2.25 9.87 -22.56
N PHE A 105 -2.54 10.37 -21.36
CA PHE A 105 -3.36 9.69 -20.36
C PHE A 105 -4.80 10.18 -20.35
N TYR A 106 -5.03 11.50 -20.51
CA TYR A 106 -6.30 12.12 -20.22
C TYR A 106 -6.84 12.96 -21.38
N HIS A 107 -8.17 12.96 -21.51
CA HIS A 107 -8.85 13.98 -22.28
C HIS A 107 -8.66 15.35 -21.59
N LYS A 108 -8.62 16.42 -22.38
CA LYS A 108 -8.38 17.77 -21.87
C LYS A 108 -9.30 18.19 -20.70
N ASP A 109 -10.59 17.85 -20.76
CA ASP A 109 -11.54 18.22 -19.73
C ASP A 109 -11.37 17.34 -18.47
N THR A 110 -11.05 16.07 -18.64
CA THR A 110 -10.69 15.18 -17.51
C THR A 110 -9.41 15.66 -16.80
N GLU A 111 -8.41 16.13 -17.55
CA GLU A 111 -7.19 16.69 -16.97
C GLU A 111 -7.51 17.96 -16.16
N SER A 112 -8.36 18.85 -16.68
CA SER A 112 -8.81 20.04 -15.94
C SER A 112 -9.54 19.66 -14.63
N GLU A 113 -10.36 18.62 -14.64
CA GLU A 113 -11.00 18.11 -13.42
C GLU A 113 -9.97 17.57 -12.42
N ILE A 114 -8.96 16.80 -12.88
CA ILE A 114 -7.90 16.26 -12.03
C ILE A 114 -7.07 17.37 -11.39
N VAL A 115 -6.70 18.41 -12.16
CA VAL A 115 -5.96 19.56 -11.65
C VAL A 115 -6.81 20.33 -10.65
N SER A 116 -8.10 20.57 -10.94
CA SER A 116 -9.03 21.24 -10.02
C SER A 116 -9.21 20.48 -8.70
N LEU A 117 -9.26 19.14 -8.73
CA LEU A 117 -9.26 18.30 -7.54
C LEU A 117 -7.94 18.45 -6.76
N ARG A 118 -6.79 18.38 -7.44
CA ARG A 118 -5.47 18.52 -6.83
C ARG A 118 -5.34 19.82 -6.06
N ASP A 119 -5.82 20.92 -6.63
CA ASP A 119 -5.60 22.29 -6.13
C ASP A 119 -6.61 22.68 -5.02
N GLN A 120 -7.81 22.09 -4.99
CA GLN A 120 -8.88 22.50 -4.06
C GLN A 120 -9.10 21.54 -2.89
N LEU A 121 -8.48 20.34 -2.89
CA LEU A 121 -8.58 19.41 -1.77
C LEU A 121 -7.67 19.86 -0.62
N ASP A 122 -8.23 19.95 0.59
CA ASP A 122 -7.52 20.34 1.81
C ASP A 122 -7.11 19.12 2.63
N ASN A 123 -5.83 19.01 2.96
CA ASN A 123 -5.29 17.90 3.76
C ASN A 123 -5.78 17.89 5.22
N SER A 124 -6.33 18.98 5.73
CA SER A 124 -6.92 19.04 7.07
C SER A 124 -8.35 18.50 7.12
N ASN A 125 -9.02 18.33 5.98
CA ASN A 125 -10.39 17.86 5.88
C ASN A 125 -10.43 16.34 5.59
N HIS A 126 -11.11 15.58 6.43
CA HIS A 126 -11.19 14.12 6.29
C HIS A 126 -11.96 13.65 5.03
N VAL A 127 -12.96 14.44 4.56
CA VAL A 127 -13.67 14.14 3.32
C VAL A 127 -12.75 14.35 2.12
N ASP A 128 -11.97 15.44 2.13
CA ASP A 128 -10.99 15.74 1.09
C ASP A 128 -9.89 14.69 1.06
N ASN A 129 -9.43 14.21 2.20
CA ASN A 129 -8.44 13.13 2.29
C ASN A 129 -8.99 11.82 1.69
N TRP A 130 -10.28 11.50 1.92
CA TRP A 130 -10.93 10.35 1.29
C TRP A 130 -11.01 10.52 -0.23
N ILE A 131 -11.49 11.68 -0.72
CA ILE A 131 -11.58 11.99 -2.14
C ILE A 131 -10.20 11.90 -2.78
N ARG A 132 -9.17 12.48 -2.16
CA ARG A 132 -7.77 12.44 -2.59
C ARG A 132 -7.25 11.00 -2.71
N MET A 133 -7.48 10.16 -1.69
CA MET A 133 -7.11 8.74 -1.70
C MET A 133 -7.77 8.01 -2.87
N VAL A 134 -9.07 8.20 -3.06
CA VAL A 134 -9.81 7.54 -4.14
C VAL A 134 -9.33 8.03 -5.50
N ALA A 135 -9.17 9.34 -5.69
CA ALA A 135 -8.65 9.94 -6.93
C ALA A 135 -7.25 9.40 -7.26
N THR A 136 -6.33 9.42 -6.28
CA THR A 136 -4.97 8.85 -6.41
C THR A 136 -5.02 7.41 -6.93
N ASN A 137 -5.97 6.63 -6.48
CA ASN A 137 -6.13 5.22 -6.90
C ASN A 137 -6.87 5.06 -8.23
N ARG A 138 -7.44 6.13 -8.79
CA ARG A 138 -8.17 6.14 -10.07
C ARG A 138 -7.43 6.83 -11.20
N LEU A 139 -6.25 7.40 -10.96
CA LEU A 139 -5.47 8.13 -11.97
C LEU A 139 -5.23 7.28 -13.23
N THR A 140 -4.75 6.06 -13.10
CA THR A 140 -4.45 5.18 -14.25
C THR A 140 -4.98 3.78 -14.09
N GLY A 141 -5.41 3.17 -15.18
CA GLY A 141 -5.87 1.79 -15.24
C GLY A 141 -6.35 1.44 -16.66
N HIS A 142 -6.93 0.25 -16.79
CA HIS A 142 -7.33 -0.31 -18.08
C HIS A 142 -8.85 -0.51 -18.23
N SER A 143 -9.64 0.09 -17.35
CA SER A 143 -11.11 -0.03 -17.40
C SER A 143 -11.79 1.33 -17.30
N ALA A 144 -13.09 1.36 -17.60
CA ALA A 144 -13.89 2.58 -17.53
C ALA A 144 -13.98 3.22 -16.13
N GLY A 145 -13.57 2.51 -15.09
CA GLY A 145 -13.55 3.02 -13.72
C GLY A 145 -12.26 3.79 -13.35
N PHE A 146 -11.45 4.20 -14.33
CA PHE A 146 -10.25 5.02 -14.16
C PHE A 146 -10.36 6.29 -15.00
N PHE A 147 -9.63 7.33 -14.60
CA PHE A 147 -9.61 8.61 -15.28
C PHE A 147 -8.92 8.52 -16.64
N SER A 148 -7.89 7.68 -16.75
CA SER A 148 -7.16 7.49 -17.99
C SER A 148 -7.92 6.65 -19.02
N GLY A 149 -7.46 6.70 -20.26
CA GLY A 149 -7.70 5.65 -21.25
C GLY A 149 -7.08 4.31 -20.83
N TYR A 150 -6.83 3.43 -21.79
CA TYR A 150 -6.15 2.16 -21.50
C TYR A 150 -4.68 2.39 -21.17
N THR A 151 -4.23 1.87 -20.05
CA THR A 151 -2.84 1.90 -19.61
C THR A 151 -2.46 0.57 -18.93
N LEU A 152 -1.31 0.54 -18.26
CA LEU A 152 -0.88 -0.59 -17.44
C LEU A 152 -1.87 -0.89 -16.30
N PRO A 153 -1.78 -2.06 -15.64
CA PRO A 153 -2.54 -2.34 -14.44
C PRO A 153 -2.45 -1.21 -13.41
N PRO A 154 -3.52 -0.94 -12.63
CA PRO A 154 -3.62 0.23 -11.76
C PRO A 154 -2.68 0.24 -10.55
N ASN A 155 -1.84 -0.76 -10.41
CA ASN A 155 -0.81 -0.85 -9.36
C ASN A 155 0.55 -0.24 -9.77
N GLN A 156 0.65 0.26 -11.00
CA GLN A 156 1.84 0.95 -11.51
C GLN A 156 1.43 1.97 -12.57
N ALA A 157 2.22 3.04 -12.75
CA ALA A 157 2.04 4.02 -13.79
C ALA A 157 2.99 3.74 -14.97
N ALA A 158 2.47 3.84 -16.21
CA ALA A 158 3.33 3.86 -17.38
C ALA A 158 4.11 5.18 -17.41
N SER A 159 5.33 5.19 -17.96
CA SER A 159 5.97 6.46 -18.34
C SER A 159 5.20 7.11 -19.49
N GLN A 160 5.31 8.43 -19.64
CA GLN A 160 4.69 9.18 -20.74
C GLN A 160 5.02 8.54 -22.10
N LYS A 161 6.31 8.26 -22.35
CA LYS A 161 6.78 7.59 -23.57
C LYS A 161 6.13 6.21 -23.77
N SER A 162 6.06 5.41 -22.72
CA SER A 162 5.43 4.08 -22.79
C SER A 162 3.94 4.18 -23.08
N GLN A 163 3.24 5.19 -22.52
CA GLN A 163 1.82 5.41 -22.76
C GLN A 163 1.56 5.85 -24.20
N ILE A 164 2.39 6.72 -24.76
CA ILE A 164 2.30 7.10 -26.20
C ILE A 164 2.38 5.85 -27.08
N THR A 165 3.38 4.99 -26.86
CA THR A 165 3.54 3.73 -27.61
C THR A 165 2.33 2.79 -27.44
N ILE A 166 1.72 2.73 -26.24
CA ILE A 166 0.51 1.95 -26.00
C ILE A 166 -0.66 2.51 -26.82
N ASN A 167 -0.85 3.83 -26.79
CA ASN A 167 -1.92 4.50 -27.53
C ASN A 167 -1.81 4.29 -29.05
N GLU A 168 -0.61 4.47 -29.60
CA GLU A 168 -0.33 4.25 -31.02
C GLU A 168 -0.61 2.81 -31.44
N ARG A 169 -0.08 1.84 -30.67
CA ARG A 169 -0.29 0.41 -30.95
C ARG A 169 -1.75 -0.01 -30.93
N LEU A 170 -2.56 0.58 -30.06
CA LEU A 170 -3.97 0.24 -29.87
C LEU A 170 -4.93 1.17 -30.60
N GLY A 171 -4.43 2.23 -31.26
CA GLY A 171 -5.25 3.25 -31.91
C GLY A 171 -6.18 3.97 -30.94
N ILE A 172 -5.69 4.28 -29.72
CA ILE A 172 -6.49 4.86 -28.64
C ILE A 172 -6.18 6.35 -28.51
N THR A 173 -7.24 7.17 -28.44
CA THR A 173 -7.21 8.56 -27.97
C THR A 173 -7.94 8.62 -26.64
N PRO A 174 -7.40 9.28 -25.59
CA PRO A 174 -8.08 9.43 -24.32
C PRO A 174 -9.45 10.11 -24.47
N ALA A 175 -10.51 9.41 -24.09
CA ALA A 175 -11.86 9.94 -24.07
C ALA A 175 -12.14 10.65 -22.73
N TYR A 176 -13.09 11.59 -22.76
CA TYR A 176 -13.55 12.25 -21.54
C TYR A 176 -14.04 11.25 -20.49
N LYS A 177 -13.66 11.48 -19.24
CA LYS A 177 -14.07 10.76 -18.04
C LYS A 177 -14.46 11.74 -16.95
N ASN A 178 -15.69 11.63 -16.47
CA ASN A 178 -16.15 12.42 -15.32
C ASN A 178 -15.50 11.90 -14.04
N THR A 179 -14.60 12.68 -13.45
CA THR A 179 -13.83 12.27 -12.27
C THR A 179 -14.72 12.17 -11.03
N LYS A 180 -15.70 13.06 -10.87
CA LYS A 180 -16.64 13.07 -9.73
C LYS A 180 -17.46 11.78 -9.69
N GLU A 181 -18.05 11.38 -10.82
CA GLU A 181 -18.81 10.12 -10.92
C GLU A 181 -17.96 8.90 -10.62
N ILE A 182 -16.71 8.85 -11.12
CA ILE A 182 -15.79 7.74 -10.87
C ILE A 182 -15.41 7.67 -9.40
N ILE A 183 -15.12 8.81 -8.75
CA ILE A 183 -14.81 8.88 -7.32
C ILE A 183 -15.99 8.41 -6.49
N LEU A 184 -17.19 8.92 -6.73
CA LEU A 184 -18.39 8.55 -5.98
C LEU A 184 -18.71 7.05 -6.13
N LYS A 185 -18.65 6.52 -7.36
CA LYS A 185 -18.83 5.09 -7.64
C LYS A 185 -17.80 4.23 -6.92
N LYS A 186 -16.53 4.65 -6.89
CA LYS A 186 -15.48 3.91 -6.18
C LYS A 186 -15.64 4.01 -4.67
N SER A 187 -16.01 5.16 -4.13
CA SER A 187 -16.32 5.36 -2.72
C SER A 187 -17.44 4.41 -2.25
N LYS A 188 -18.54 4.35 -2.99
CA LYS A 188 -19.64 3.40 -2.75
C LYS A 188 -19.16 1.94 -2.78
N SER A 189 -18.25 1.60 -3.71
CA SER A 189 -17.66 0.26 -3.77
C SER A 189 -16.79 -0.06 -2.57
N LEU A 190 -15.99 0.89 -2.08
CA LEU A 190 -15.11 0.70 -0.92
C LEU A 190 -15.92 0.52 0.38
N GLN A 191 -17.05 1.18 0.50
CA GLN A 191 -17.89 1.19 1.71
C GLN A 191 -18.90 0.05 1.77
N ARG A 192 -19.10 -0.73 0.70
CA ARG A 192 -20.21 -1.71 0.58
C ARG A 192 -20.26 -2.79 1.66
N ASN A 193 -19.11 -3.12 2.28
CA ASN A 193 -19.03 -4.13 3.35
C ASN A 193 -18.80 -3.50 4.74
N LEU A 194 -18.91 -2.19 4.88
CA LEU A 194 -18.84 -1.51 6.16
C LEU A 194 -20.25 -1.36 6.74
N ASN A 195 -20.37 -1.62 8.04
CA ASN A 195 -21.53 -1.30 8.83
C ASN A 195 -21.20 -0.15 9.81
N PRO A 196 -22.21 0.46 10.49
CA PRO A 196 -21.94 1.57 11.40
C PRO A 196 -20.97 1.26 12.55
N GLU A 197 -20.99 0.05 13.07
CA GLU A 197 -20.10 -0.40 14.15
C GLU A 197 -18.65 -0.45 13.67
N MET A 198 -18.43 -1.00 12.47
CA MET A 198 -17.09 -1.01 11.85
C MET A 198 -16.57 0.40 11.59
N ILE A 199 -17.42 1.31 11.09
CA ILE A 199 -17.03 2.71 10.84
C ILE A 199 -16.65 3.40 12.14
N LYS A 200 -17.43 3.19 13.19
CA LYS A 200 -17.16 3.73 14.54
C LYS A 200 -15.81 3.19 15.06
N GLN A 201 -15.60 1.88 14.99
CA GLN A 201 -14.35 1.24 15.43
C GLN A 201 -13.13 1.75 14.66
N LEU A 202 -13.22 1.83 13.33
CA LEU A 202 -12.15 2.38 12.49
C LEU A 202 -11.80 3.81 12.93
N ARG A 203 -12.79 4.66 13.21
CA ARG A 203 -12.59 6.04 13.65
C ARG A 203 -11.96 6.10 15.04
N GLU A 204 -12.40 5.27 15.98
CA GLU A 204 -11.83 5.19 17.32
C GLU A 204 -10.35 4.79 17.27
N ILE A 205 -10.01 3.74 16.53
CA ILE A 205 -8.62 3.32 16.33
C ILE A 205 -7.82 4.38 15.57
N GLY A 206 -8.41 4.98 14.54
CA GLY A 206 -7.78 6.04 13.75
C GLY A 206 -7.39 7.27 14.56
N SER A 207 -8.16 7.61 15.61
CA SER A 207 -7.89 8.76 16.46
C SER A 207 -6.63 8.63 17.31
N SER A 208 -6.17 7.41 17.58
CA SER A 208 -4.94 7.09 18.33
C SER A 208 -3.83 6.49 17.47
N ALA A 209 -4.08 6.32 16.17
CA ALA A 209 -3.13 5.73 15.23
C ALA A 209 -1.88 6.60 15.06
N ILE A 210 -0.73 5.97 15.01
CA ILE A 210 0.55 6.65 14.76
C ILE A 210 0.95 6.38 13.31
N PHE A 211 1.14 7.46 12.53
CA PHE A 211 1.67 7.41 11.18
C PHE A 211 3.02 8.10 11.10
N SER A 212 3.97 7.50 10.40
CA SER A 212 5.27 8.08 10.15
C SER A 212 5.80 7.73 8.76
N SER A 213 6.61 8.66 8.20
CA SER A 213 7.32 8.46 6.94
C SER A 213 8.82 8.51 7.19
N ARG A 214 9.32 7.54 7.97
CA ARG A 214 10.69 7.46 8.44
C ARG A 214 11.39 6.19 7.97
N ASP A 215 12.69 6.18 8.15
CA ASP A 215 13.50 4.97 7.97
C ASP A 215 13.12 3.93 9.03
N ALA A 216 12.79 2.70 8.59
CA ALA A 216 12.39 1.61 9.49
C ALA A 216 13.52 1.14 10.44
N ARG A 217 14.77 1.53 10.15
CA ARG A 217 15.93 1.26 11.01
C ARG A 217 16.00 2.14 12.25
N THR A 218 15.26 3.26 12.27
CA THR A 218 15.29 4.26 13.36
C THR A 218 13.92 4.88 13.55
N THR A 219 13.11 4.27 14.41
CA THR A 219 11.76 4.74 14.74
C THR A 219 11.65 5.24 16.17
N SER A 220 12.56 6.15 16.56
CA SER A 220 12.70 6.67 17.94
C SER A 220 11.42 7.28 18.53
N HIS A 221 10.42 7.60 17.71
CA HIS A 221 9.10 8.07 18.14
C HIS A 221 8.18 6.94 18.63
N ILE A 222 8.53 5.66 18.34
CA ILE A 222 7.82 4.50 18.88
C ILE A 222 8.52 4.11 20.18
N PRO A 223 7.81 4.06 21.33
CA PRO A 223 8.39 3.69 22.61
C PRO A 223 8.98 2.27 22.60
N ASN A 224 9.96 2.04 23.49
CA ASN A 224 10.44 0.69 23.74
C ASN A 224 9.29 -0.18 24.24
N GLU A 225 9.28 -1.45 23.85
CA GLU A 225 8.35 -2.46 24.39
C GLU A 225 6.88 -2.00 24.34
N SER A 226 6.43 -1.48 23.20
CA SER A 226 5.09 -0.94 23.01
C SER A 226 4.29 -1.61 21.88
N VAL A 227 4.89 -2.56 21.16
CA VAL A 227 4.27 -3.26 20.03
C VAL A 227 4.09 -4.74 20.37
N ASP A 228 2.87 -5.24 20.28
CA ASP A 228 2.54 -6.64 20.57
C ASP A 228 2.80 -7.55 19.36
N LEU A 229 2.54 -7.05 18.16
CA LEU A 229 2.71 -7.79 16.91
C LEU A 229 3.18 -6.90 15.77
N THR A 230 4.23 -7.31 15.09
CA THR A 230 4.59 -6.79 13.77
C THR A 230 4.18 -7.81 12.70
N VAL A 231 3.42 -7.37 11.67
CA VAL A 231 3.17 -8.15 10.45
C VAL A 231 3.56 -7.32 9.25
N THR A 232 4.56 -7.75 8.52
CA THR A 232 5.13 -6.94 7.44
C THR A 232 5.75 -7.76 6.32
N SER A 233 5.99 -7.10 5.19
CA SER A 233 6.77 -7.59 4.06
C SER A 233 7.73 -6.48 3.61
N PRO A 234 9.04 -6.66 3.76
CA PRO A 234 10.02 -5.65 3.42
C PRO A 234 10.11 -5.44 1.90
N PRO A 235 10.71 -4.32 1.44
CA PRO A 235 11.01 -4.16 0.03
C PRO A 235 11.97 -5.26 -0.45
N PHE A 236 11.61 -5.90 -1.58
CA PHE A 236 12.44 -6.94 -2.19
C PHE A 236 13.58 -6.34 -3.02
N LEU A 237 14.67 -7.10 -3.11
CA LEU A 237 15.84 -6.79 -3.94
C LEU A 237 15.45 -6.41 -5.37
N ASN A 238 15.73 -5.18 -5.81
CA ASN A 238 15.64 -4.68 -7.19
C ASN A 238 14.35 -5.00 -7.99
N ILE A 239 13.27 -5.50 -7.36
CA ILE A 239 12.10 -6.00 -8.06
C ILE A 239 11.06 -4.89 -8.28
N VAL A 240 11.02 -3.89 -7.39
CA VAL A 240 10.00 -2.84 -7.43
C VAL A 240 10.67 -1.47 -7.46
N ARG A 241 10.46 -0.74 -8.55
CA ARG A 241 10.84 0.68 -8.65
C ARG A 241 9.70 1.52 -8.11
N TYR A 242 9.61 1.63 -6.78
CA TYR A 242 8.49 2.30 -6.12
C TYR A 242 8.28 3.74 -6.58
N ALA A 243 9.35 4.47 -6.86
CA ALA A 243 9.29 5.83 -7.38
C ALA A 243 8.72 5.86 -8.80
N ASP A 244 9.31 5.07 -9.72
CA ASP A 244 8.85 4.98 -11.11
C ASP A 244 7.42 4.48 -11.22
N ASP A 245 7.03 3.50 -10.40
CA ASP A 245 5.68 2.93 -10.43
C ASP A 245 4.61 3.90 -9.89
N ASN A 246 5.01 4.87 -9.06
CA ASN A 246 4.08 5.78 -8.39
C ASN A 246 4.25 7.26 -8.79
N TRP A 247 5.08 7.58 -9.81
CA TRP A 247 5.39 8.96 -10.18
C TRP A 247 4.15 9.85 -10.37
N LEU A 248 3.11 9.33 -11.03
CA LEU A 248 1.88 10.07 -11.30
C LEU A 248 1.03 10.26 -10.03
N ARG A 249 1.05 9.28 -9.11
CA ARG A 249 0.42 9.41 -7.79
C ARG A 249 1.15 10.43 -6.93
N CYS A 250 2.49 10.43 -6.99
CA CYS A 250 3.32 11.42 -6.31
C CYS A 250 3.06 12.83 -6.87
N TRP A 251 3.01 12.97 -8.20
CA TRP A 251 2.64 14.23 -8.85
C TRP A 251 1.28 14.75 -8.36
N PHE A 252 0.23 13.93 -8.37
CA PHE A 252 -1.10 14.32 -7.92
C PHE A 252 -1.14 14.76 -6.45
N ASN A 253 -0.31 14.17 -5.61
CA ASN A 253 -0.23 14.47 -4.19
C ASN A 253 0.89 15.46 -3.82
N SER A 254 1.53 16.11 -4.78
CA SER A 254 2.64 17.05 -4.55
C SER A 254 3.80 16.46 -3.73
N ILE A 255 4.09 15.18 -3.96
CA ILE A 255 5.19 14.46 -3.31
C ILE A 255 6.40 14.45 -4.23
N ASP A 256 7.54 14.90 -3.73
CA ASP A 256 8.81 14.86 -4.48
C ASP A 256 9.35 13.42 -4.54
N VAL A 257 9.31 12.85 -5.75
CA VAL A 257 9.80 11.49 -6.02
C VAL A 257 11.31 11.38 -5.75
N SER A 258 12.09 12.44 -6.02
CA SER A 258 13.54 12.43 -5.83
C SER A 258 13.95 12.30 -4.37
N GLU A 259 13.16 12.87 -3.46
CA GLU A 259 13.38 12.74 -2.02
C GLU A 259 13.04 11.32 -1.50
N ILE A 260 12.04 10.67 -2.12
CA ILE A 260 11.73 9.27 -1.80
C ILE A 260 12.86 8.35 -2.29
N GLU A 261 13.35 8.56 -3.50
CA GLU A 261 14.45 7.75 -4.07
C GLU A 261 15.72 7.80 -3.23
N LYS A 262 16.06 8.96 -2.68
CA LYS A 262 17.20 9.11 -1.77
C LYS A 262 17.04 8.31 -0.47
N LYS A 263 15.80 8.15 0.00
CA LYS A 263 15.48 7.43 1.25
C LYS A 263 15.30 5.94 1.06
N ILE A 264 14.86 5.51 -0.13
CA ILE A 264 14.74 4.09 -0.45
C ILE A 264 16.13 3.53 -0.68
N ALA A 265 16.65 2.79 0.29
CA ALA A 265 17.90 2.06 0.12
C ALA A 265 17.72 0.99 -0.96
N LEU A 266 18.28 1.24 -2.14
CA LEU A 266 18.30 0.27 -3.24
C LEU A 266 19.37 -0.79 -2.92
N CYS A 267 18.96 -1.83 -2.22
CA CYS A 267 19.82 -3.01 -2.01
C CYS A 267 19.90 -3.80 -3.31
N ARG A 268 21.08 -3.80 -3.92
CA ARG A 268 21.32 -4.54 -5.18
C ARG A 268 21.77 -5.98 -4.96
N THR A 269 22.27 -6.29 -3.77
CA THR A 269 22.75 -7.63 -3.40
C THR A 269 22.06 -8.10 -2.14
N VAL A 270 22.08 -9.40 -1.91
CA VAL A 270 21.49 -10.01 -0.70
C VAL A 270 22.24 -9.54 0.54
N GLU A 271 23.55 -9.37 0.45
CA GLU A 271 24.39 -8.89 1.54
C GLU A 271 23.98 -7.48 1.97
N SER A 272 23.89 -6.53 1.03
CA SER A 272 23.45 -5.16 1.36
C SER A 272 22.02 -5.10 1.87
N TRP A 273 21.14 -6.02 1.42
CA TRP A 273 19.79 -6.16 1.95
C TRP A 273 19.80 -6.71 3.37
N SER A 274 20.64 -7.72 3.63
CA SER A 274 20.80 -8.32 4.96
C SER A 274 21.32 -7.32 5.98
N ASP A 275 22.35 -6.53 5.62
CA ASP A 275 22.88 -5.47 6.49
C ASP A 275 21.81 -4.43 6.85
N MET A 276 20.98 -4.04 5.87
CA MET A 276 19.86 -3.13 6.12
C MET A 276 18.81 -3.78 7.03
N MET A 277 18.45 -5.04 6.78
CA MET A 277 17.43 -5.75 7.55
C MET A 277 17.91 -6.05 8.98
N GLY A 278 19.21 -6.29 9.21
CA GLY A 278 19.77 -6.42 10.55
C GLY A 278 19.41 -5.23 11.44
N ASN A 279 19.66 -4.01 10.96
CA ASN A 279 19.29 -2.80 11.67
C ASN A 279 17.77 -2.65 11.88
N VAL A 280 16.95 -3.15 10.93
CA VAL A 280 15.49 -3.18 11.10
C VAL A 280 15.10 -4.16 12.21
N PHE A 281 15.72 -5.35 12.29
CA PHE A 281 15.44 -6.32 13.35
C PHE A 281 15.86 -5.82 14.73
N ASP A 282 16.96 -5.09 14.85
CA ASP A 282 17.37 -4.45 16.10
C ASP A 282 16.30 -3.45 16.58
N GLU A 283 15.77 -2.66 15.66
CA GLU A 283 14.71 -1.70 15.97
C GLU A 283 13.39 -2.42 16.29
N LEU A 284 13.03 -3.46 15.56
CA LEU A 284 11.87 -4.30 15.87
C LEU A 284 12.00 -4.95 17.25
N TYR A 285 13.19 -5.43 17.61
CA TYR A 285 13.42 -5.99 18.94
C TYR A 285 13.24 -4.95 20.04
N ARG A 286 13.75 -3.74 19.84
CA ARG A 286 13.59 -2.63 20.79
C ARG A 286 12.13 -2.33 21.09
N ILE A 287 11.29 -2.23 20.04
CA ILE A 287 9.89 -1.80 20.20
C ILE A 287 8.93 -2.93 20.57
N THR A 288 9.28 -4.19 20.30
CA THR A 288 8.41 -5.34 20.61
C THR A 288 8.38 -5.60 22.11
N VAL A 289 7.20 -5.84 22.68
CA VAL A 289 7.04 -6.19 24.10
C VAL A 289 7.65 -7.59 24.39
N PRO A 290 8.09 -7.87 25.61
CA PRO A 290 8.45 -9.23 26.01
C PRO A 290 7.27 -10.21 25.78
N GLY A 291 7.49 -11.29 25.05
CA GLY A 291 6.46 -12.23 24.58
C GLY A 291 5.72 -11.81 23.33
N GLY A 292 6.04 -10.64 22.75
CA GLY A 292 5.48 -10.15 21.47
C GLY A 292 6.05 -10.88 20.26
N TRP A 293 5.44 -10.66 19.09
CA TRP A 293 5.70 -11.41 17.88
C TRP A 293 6.03 -10.57 16.66
N VAL A 294 6.82 -11.15 15.76
CA VAL A 294 7.08 -10.62 14.43
C VAL A 294 6.76 -11.69 13.40
N ALA A 295 5.83 -11.43 12.50
CA ALA A 295 5.52 -12.24 11.31
C ALA A 295 6.10 -11.52 10.08
N PHE A 296 7.26 -11.95 9.63
CA PHE A 296 8.04 -11.30 8.59
C PHE A 296 7.93 -12.06 7.28
N GLU A 297 7.14 -11.53 6.33
CA GLU A 297 6.93 -12.17 5.03
C GLU A 297 8.06 -11.84 4.07
N VAL A 298 8.66 -12.85 3.50
CA VAL A 298 9.65 -12.76 2.43
C VAL A 298 9.33 -13.76 1.31
N GLY A 299 9.98 -13.57 0.18
CA GLY A 299 9.87 -14.46 -0.96
C GLY A 299 11.19 -15.13 -1.32
N GLU A 300 11.17 -15.67 -2.52
CA GLU A 300 12.35 -16.22 -3.18
C GLU A 300 12.77 -15.25 -4.30
N VAL A 301 14.07 -15.06 -4.50
CA VAL A 301 14.62 -14.23 -5.58
C VAL A 301 15.50 -15.06 -6.50
N ASN A 302 15.88 -14.52 -7.65
CA ASN A 302 16.68 -15.20 -8.66
C ASN A 302 16.09 -16.56 -9.10
N ASN A 303 14.79 -16.58 -9.42
CA ASN A 303 14.06 -17.79 -9.84
C ASN A 303 14.10 -18.93 -8.79
N GLY A 304 13.93 -18.58 -7.51
CA GLY A 304 13.91 -19.54 -6.41
C GLY A 304 15.28 -20.03 -5.94
N LYS A 305 16.37 -19.48 -6.50
CA LYS A 305 17.73 -19.86 -6.07
C LYS A 305 18.12 -19.30 -4.72
N ILE A 306 17.52 -18.16 -4.34
CA ILE A 306 17.78 -17.51 -3.06
C ILE A 306 16.47 -17.45 -2.31
N LYS A 307 16.43 -18.03 -1.15
CA LYS A 307 15.32 -18.02 -0.22
C LYS A 307 15.64 -17.02 0.89
N LEU A 308 14.92 -15.91 0.92
CA LEU A 308 15.23 -14.82 1.86
C LEU A 308 14.97 -15.18 3.34
N ASP A 309 14.14 -16.17 3.62
CA ASP A 309 13.95 -16.69 4.98
C ASP A 309 15.24 -17.28 5.58
N GLU A 310 16.16 -17.83 4.75
CA GLU A 310 17.45 -18.35 5.19
C GLU A 310 18.40 -17.23 5.68
N TYR A 311 18.16 -15.99 5.27
CA TYR A 311 18.87 -14.77 5.74
C TYR A 311 18.15 -14.10 6.91
N VAL A 312 16.82 -14.09 6.89
CA VAL A 312 15.98 -13.45 7.93
C VAL A 312 16.13 -14.14 9.29
N VAL A 313 16.18 -15.49 9.31
CA VAL A 313 16.29 -16.24 10.57
C VAL A 313 17.54 -15.86 11.35
N PRO A 314 18.77 -15.90 10.78
CA PRO A 314 19.96 -15.47 11.50
C PRO A 314 19.87 -14.04 12.02
N LEU A 315 19.41 -13.08 11.20
CA LEU A 315 19.28 -11.67 11.58
C LEU A 315 18.34 -11.49 12.79
N GLY A 316 17.20 -12.19 12.78
CA GLY A 316 16.29 -12.14 13.93
C GLY A 316 16.90 -12.72 15.21
N LEU A 317 17.65 -13.82 15.09
CA LEU A 317 18.36 -14.44 16.22
C LEU A 317 19.48 -13.51 16.77
N GLU A 318 20.24 -12.87 15.89
CA GLU A 318 21.30 -11.93 16.26
C GLU A 318 20.76 -10.73 17.02
N SER A 319 19.58 -10.22 16.65
CA SER A 319 18.89 -9.14 17.36
C SER A 319 18.26 -9.57 18.70
N GLY A 320 18.26 -10.85 19.03
CA GLY A 320 17.77 -11.38 20.31
C GLY A 320 16.40 -12.08 20.27
N PHE A 321 15.73 -12.15 19.13
CA PHE A 321 14.50 -12.92 18.98
C PHE A 321 14.76 -14.43 19.04
N GLY A 322 13.75 -15.18 19.47
CA GLY A 322 13.67 -16.63 19.21
C GLY A 322 12.94 -16.89 17.88
N CYS A 323 13.38 -17.86 17.10
CA CYS A 323 12.66 -18.29 15.89
C CYS A 323 11.72 -19.45 16.24
N ALA A 324 10.40 -19.21 16.12
CA ALA A 324 9.37 -20.21 16.35
C ALA A 324 9.14 -21.12 15.14
N GLY A 325 9.49 -20.66 13.94
CA GLY A 325 9.37 -21.44 12.72
C GLY A 325 9.19 -20.60 11.47
N ILE A 326 9.08 -21.28 10.33
CA ILE A 326 8.82 -20.66 9.03
C ILE A 326 7.53 -21.28 8.47
N MET A 327 6.53 -20.42 8.23
CA MET A 327 5.31 -20.83 7.54
C MET A 327 5.50 -20.64 6.04
N VAL A 328 5.34 -21.71 5.27
CA VAL A 328 5.46 -21.70 3.81
C VAL A 328 4.07 -21.80 3.20
N ASN A 329 3.64 -20.73 2.51
CA ASN A 329 2.40 -20.73 1.75
C ASN A 329 2.71 -20.92 0.26
N SER A 330 2.58 -22.15 -0.22
CA SER A 330 2.75 -22.47 -1.64
C SER A 330 1.46 -22.15 -2.41
N GLN A 331 1.58 -21.41 -3.50
CA GLN A 331 0.46 -21.06 -4.37
C GLN A 331 0.69 -21.64 -5.76
N ASP A 332 -0.29 -22.41 -6.26
CA ASP A 332 -0.33 -22.74 -7.69
C ASP A 332 -0.69 -21.51 -8.51
N PHE A 333 0.07 -21.24 -9.57
CA PHE A 333 -0.24 -20.14 -10.48
C PHE A 333 -1.59 -20.40 -11.17
N THR A 334 -2.53 -19.48 -10.97
CA THR A 334 -3.79 -19.49 -11.72
C THR A 334 -3.56 -18.94 -13.12
N LYS A 335 -4.41 -19.30 -14.10
CA LYS A 335 -4.39 -18.82 -15.50
C LYS A 335 -4.32 -17.29 -15.65
N THR A 336 -4.60 -16.51 -14.59
CA THR A 336 -4.51 -15.06 -14.55
C THR A 336 -3.09 -14.51 -14.47
N SER A 337 -2.07 -15.32 -14.19
CA SER A 337 -0.66 -14.88 -14.16
C SER A 337 -0.11 -14.48 -15.53
N ASN A 338 -0.73 -14.93 -16.62
CA ASN A 338 -0.27 -14.70 -18.00
C ASN A 338 -1.12 -13.69 -18.80
N ILE A 339 -2.16 -13.08 -18.19
CA ILE A 339 -3.12 -12.22 -18.91
C ILE A 339 -2.47 -10.95 -19.47
N TRP A 340 -1.32 -10.52 -18.94
CA TRP A 340 -0.68 -9.25 -19.27
C TRP A 340 0.65 -9.38 -20.02
N GLY A 341 0.96 -10.54 -20.59
CA GLY A 341 2.23 -10.78 -21.27
C GLY A 341 3.44 -10.81 -20.32
N VAL A 342 3.22 -10.83 -19.01
CA VAL A 342 4.25 -10.98 -18.01
C VAL A 342 4.33 -12.46 -17.66
N ASP A 343 5.43 -13.11 -18.07
CA ASP A 343 5.71 -14.51 -17.71
C ASP A 343 6.19 -14.57 -16.25
N ASN A 344 5.23 -14.56 -15.32
CA ASN A 344 5.51 -14.65 -13.89
C ASN A 344 6.13 -15.99 -13.47
N MET A 345 6.08 -17.02 -14.32
CA MET A 345 6.76 -18.29 -14.05
C MET A 345 8.29 -18.17 -14.13
N LYS A 346 8.81 -17.15 -14.83
CA LYS A 346 10.27 -16.93 -14.96
C LYS A 346 10.84 -15.95 -13.96
N THR A 347 10.01 -15.08 -13.37
CA THR A 347 10.49 -13.97 -12.52
C THR A 347 9.75 -13.82 -11.20
N GLY A 348 8.64 -14.51 -10.98
CA GLY A 348 7.83 -14.45 -9.75
C GLY A 348 8.15 -15.56 -8.76
N THR A 349 7.81 -15.33 -7.49
CA THR A 349 7.91 -16.34 -6.44
C THR A 349 6.62 -17.14 -6.34
N ASN A 350 6.72 -18.46 -6.27
CA ASN A 350 5.59 -19.39 -6.10
C ASN A 350 5.22 -19.58 -4.63
N THR A 351 6.05 -19.08 -3.71
CA THR A 351 5.91 -19.31 -2.28
C THR A 351 6.06 -18.00 -1.53
N ASN A 352 5.14 -17.74 -0.60
CA ASN A 352 5.34 -16.76 0.46
C ASN A 352 5.88 -17.51 1.67
N ARG A 353 6.97 -17.00 2.23
CA ARG A 353 7.65 -17.56 3.39
C ARG A 353 7.54 -16.57 4.53
N ILE A 354 6.90 -16.94 5.62
CA ILE A 354 6.71 -16.06 6.76
C ILE A 354 7.56 -16.60 7.92
N VAL A 355 8.59 -15.84 8.27
CA VAL A 355 9.43 -16.13 9.44
C VAL A 355 8.72 -15.62 10.68
N LEU A 356 8.50 -16.51 11.65
CA LEU A 356 7.85 -16.19 12.91
C LEU A 356 8.91 -16.06 14.00
N LEU A 357 9.07 -14.85 14.49
CA LEU A 357 10.01 -14.52 15.56
C LEU A 357 9.22 -14.09 16.81
N ASN A 358 9.78 -14.42 17.96
CA ASN A 358 9.19 -14.11 19.26
C ASN A 358 10.24 -13.47 20.16
N LYS A 359 9.91 -12.35 20.81
CA LYS A 359 10.77 -11.78 21.84
C LYS A 359 10.61 -12.58 23.13
N PRO A 360 11.70 -13.14 23.70
CA PRO A 360 11.62 -13.84 24.97
C PRO A 360 10.99 -13.00 26.09
N LYS A 361 10.32 -13.67 27.05
CA LYS A 361 9.74 -13.01 28.23
C LYS A 361 10.79 -12.67 29.26
#